data_5d1b8eacda9783cf44b51c0ed3d87502
#
_entry.id   5d1b8eacda9783cf44b51c0ed3d87502
#
_cell.length_a   1.000
_cell.length_b   1.000
_cell.length_c   1.000
_cell.angle_alpha   90.00
_cell.angle_beta   90.00
_cell.angle_gamma   90.00
#
_symmetry.space_group_name_H-M   'P 1'
#
loop_
_entity.id
_entity.type
_entity.pdbx_description
1 polymer ?
#
loop_
_entity_poly.entity_id
_entity_poly.type
_entity_poly.pdbx_seq_one_letter_code
_entity_poly.pdbx_strand_id
1 'polypeptide(L)'
;MGIVLDGGSLTVESLVRIARFGDTVELAPAALERIKVCRAMLEEKLAAKEIMYGTNTGIGEFSEMILTDEQVKNFQRYLVYNHAAGIGDPAPVEHVRAAMAGRANVHAHGNSGCRPEITLTFIEMLNKGVTPVVCQKGSVGASGDLAPMAQAALVFLGEGEAFYQGERLPGAEAMRRAGIAIPGLQARDGLAAINGSNLLTAMSALHIYDMERWFKQAEIAAAMSIEALLGNLKPYNTTLHQLRGFAGAITSANNIMKVLEGSDLATGKIKTKVQDAYSMRSTPQVIGAARDAVAYARSQVEIELNGVGDNPIFIPEQRLTLTGANFQGSPVALPMDMAGAAITMVSVLSERRLNRLTNPALSQGLPDFLAHEPGFYSGMMLSQYTADHLIVEQRMLSAPASIQSIPAAADQEDFVSMGMNTAIKTGQILDNAYGVLGIELMAAAQALDFRTFTIGKGSHKAREVIRWHVAHLDVDRPLFNDHNAMKRLVQAGEVLEEVEKAIGPLG
;
A
#
# COMPACT_ATOMS: atom_id res chain seq x y z
N MET A 1 14.61 -1.73 -19.68
CA MET A 1 14.66 -0.26 -19.72
C MET A 1 14.39 0.24 -18.32
N GLY A 2 15.16 1.22 -17.86
CA GLY A 2 14.94 1.83 -16.55
C GLY A 2 13.61 2.60 -16.49
N ILE A 3 13.06 2.78 -15.29
CA ILE A 3 11.90 3.63 -15.06
C ILE A 3 12.37 5.08 -15.04
N VAL A 4 11.77 5.92 -15.88
CA VAL A 4 12.17 7.32 -16.03
C VAL A 4 11.32 8.19 -15.10
N LEU A 5 11.99 8.98 -14.25
CA LEU A 5 11.36 10.02 -13.43
C LEU A 5 11.38 11.35 -14.19
N ASP A 6 10.20 11.82 -14.54
CA ASP A 6 9.99 13.08 -15.27
C ASP A 6 9.13 14.11 -14.50
N GLY A 7 8.64 13.71 -13.33
CA GLY A 7 7.72 14.47 -12.49
C GLY A 7 6.25 14.09 -12.67
N GLY A 8 5.82 13.64 -13.86
CA GLY A 8 4.41 13.53 -14.19
C GLY A 8 3.89 12.15 -14.62
N SER A 9 4.76 11.13 -14.74
CA SER A 9 4.38 9.84 -15.33
C SER A 9 4.56 8.62 -14.42
N LEU A 10 4.84 8.82 -13.14
CA LEU A 10 5.04 7.73 -12.19
C LEU A 10 3.69 7.09 -11.84
N THR A 11 3.55 5.78 -12.07
CA THR A 11 2.37 5.00 -11.72
C THR A 11 2.60 4.14 -10.48
N VAL A 12 1.51 3.66 -9.88
CA VAL A 12 1.57 2.69 -8.76
C VAL A 12 2.42 1.47 -9.15
N GLU A 13 2.21 0.91 -10.35
CA GLU A 13 2.96 -0.26 -10.83
C GLU A 13 4.45 0.03 -11.00
N SER A 14 4.81 1.17 -11.59
CA SER A 14 6.24 1.54 -11.73
C SER A 14 6.90 1.77 -10.38
N LEU A 15 6.18 2.36 -9.42
CA LEU A 15 6.69 2.52 -8.06
C LEU A 15 6.92 1.16 -7.37
N VAL A 16 5.99 0.21 -7.50
CA VAL A 16 6.13 -1.16 -7.00
C VAL A 16 7.36 -1.85 -7.61
N ARG A 17 7.58 -1.68 -8.92
CA ARG A 17 8.75 -2.25 -9.61
C ARG A 17 10.06 -1.70 -9.07
N ILE A 18 10.14 -0.39 -8.79
CA ILE A 18 11.32 0.24 -8.16
C ILE A 18 11.52 -0.29 -6.73
N ALA A 19 10.44 -0.34 -5.95
CA ALA A 19 10.51 -0.61 -4.53
C ALA A 19 10.80 -2.08 -4.20
N ARG A 20 10.10 -3.00 -4.86
CA ARG A 20 10.11 -4.45 -4.57
C ARG A 20 11.00 -5.25 -5.50
N PHE A 21 11.03 -4.90 -6.79
CA PHE A 21 11.75 -5.69 -7.79
C PHE A 21 13.12 -5.10 -8.16
N GLY A 22 13.43 -3.89 -7.66
CA GLY A 22 14.74 -3.28 -7.86
C GLY A 22 14.99 -2.79 -9.29
N ASP A 23 13.93 -2.47 -10.03
CA ASP A 23 14.06 -1.90 -11.35
C ASP A 23 14.88 -0.60 -11.30
N THR A 24 15.74 -0.42 -12.30
CA THR A 24 16.59 0.76 -12.39
C THR A 24 15.79 2.03 -12.64
N VAL A 25 16.27 3.14 -12.08
CA VAL A 25 15.64 4.45 -12.15
C VAL A 25 16.55 5.42 -12.88
N GLU A 26 15.98 6.22 -13.76
CA GLU A 26 16.70 7.27 -14.50
C GLU A 26 15.97 8.61 -14.36
N LEU A 27 16.71 9.71 -14.26
CA LEU A 27 16.13 11.05 -14.30
C LEU A 27 16.01 11.49 -15.76
N ALA A 28 14.85 11.95 -16.17
CA ALA A 28 14.67 12.51 -17.50
C ALA A 28 15.65 13.67 -17.75
N PRO A 29 16.34 13.74 -18.91
CA PRO A 29 17.25 14.86 -19.19
C PRO A 29 16.59 16.24 -19.05
N ALA A 30 15.35 16.38 -19.50
CA ALA A 30 14.57 17.62 -19.34
C ALA A 30 14.29 17.96 -17.87
N ALA A 31 14.09 16.94 -17.01
CA ALA A 31 13.90 17.16 -15.58
C ALA A 31 15.21 17.66 -14.91
N LEU A 32 16.35 17.11 -15.29
CA LEU A 32 17.64 17.57 -14.80
C LEU A 32 17.86 19.05 -15.15
N GLU A 33 17.50 19.47 -16.35
CA GLU A 33 17.62 20.89 -16.75
C GLU A 33 16.66 21.78 -15.95
N ARG A 34 15.41 21.35 -15.69
CA ARG A 34 14.49 22.11 -14.82
C ARG A 34 15.05 22.27 -13.40
N ILE A 35 15.64 21.23 -12.83
CA ILE A 35 16.28 21.31 -11.50
C ILE A 35 17.42 22.33 -11.51
N LYS A 36 18.28 22.31 -12.52
CA LYS A 36 19.40 23.27 -12.66
C LYS A 36 18.91 24.71 -12.77
N VAL A 37 17.91 24.98 -13.61
CA VAL A 37 17.30 26.28 -13.77
C VAL A 37 16.72 26.80 -12.47
N CYS A 38 15.99 25.96 -11.76
CA CYS A 38 15.43 26.29 -10.45
C CYS A 38 16.52 26.62 -9.42
N ARG A 39 17.57 25.79 -9.38
CA ARG A 39 18.71 25.99 -8.48
C ARG A 39 19.43 27.29 -8.77
N ALA A 40 19.69 27.63 -10.04
CA ALA A 40 20.34 28.87 -10.43
C ALA A 40 19.53 30.09 -9.97
N MET A 41 18.20 30.08 -10.14
CA MET A 41 17.33 31.15 -9.62
C MET A 41 17.45 31.32 -8.10
N LEU A 42 17.45 30.18 -7.36
CA LEU A 42 17.60 30.24 -5.90
C LEU A 42 18.93 30.85 -5.50
N GLU A 43 20.03 30.50 -6.16
CA GLU A 43 21.38 31.08 -5.89
C GLU A 43 21.45 32.56 -6.18
N GLU A 44 20.85 33.05 -7.29
CA GLU A 44 20.71 34.47 -7.59
C GLU A 44 19.94 35.20 -6.49
N LYS A 45 18.80 34.65 -6.01
CA LYS A 45 18.02 35.25 -4.94
C LYS A 45 18.78 35.30 -3.61
N LEU A 46 19.54 34.23 -3.29
CA LEU A 46 20.42 34.19 -2.11
C LEU A 46 21.49 35.27 -2.19
N ALA A 47 22.15 35.43 -3.35
CA ALA A 47 23.16 36.48 -3.58
C ALA A 47 22.56 37.88 -3.44
N ALA A 48 21.30 38.06 -3.87
CA ALA A 48 20.54 39.30 -3.69
C ALA A 48 20.00 39.49 -2.25
N LYS A 49 20.25 38.56 -1.33
CA LYS A 49 19.74 38.58 0.06
C LYS A 49 18.21 38.61 0.15
N GLU A 50 17.52 38.09 -0.85
CA GLU A 50 16.06 37.90 -0.80
C GLU A 50 15.68 36.91 0.31
N ILE A 51 14.69 37.27 1.12
CA ILE A 51 14.22 36.41 2.23
C ILE A 51 13.41 35.23 1.66
N MET A 52 13.87 34.01 1.95
CA MET A 52 13.23 32.77 1.49
C MET A 52 13.08 31.80 2.65
N TYR A 53 11.84 31.43 2.95
CA TYR A 53 11.49 30.48 4.02
C TYR A 53 12.31 29.19 3.98
N GLY A 54 12.88 28.80 5.14
CA GLY A 54 13.64 27.56 5.28
C GLY A 54 14.90 27.46 4.44
N THR A 55 15.30 28.55 3.81
CA THR A 55 16.54 28.69 3.03
C THR A 55 17.53 29.62 3.76
N ASN A 56 17.12 30.83 4.06
CA ASN A 56 17.85 31.83 4.86
C ASN A 56 16.99 32.40 6.01
N THR A 57 15.92 31.73 6.37
CA THR A 57 15.16 31.94 7.61
C THR A 57 15.09 30.60 8.39
N GLY A 58 14.65 30.67 9.65
CA GLY A 58 14.19 29.49 10.37
C GLY A 58 12.96 28.86 9.72
N ILE A 59 12.41 27.82 10.36
CA ILE A 59 11.21 27.09 9.90
C ILE A 59 10.16 27.03 11.00
N GLY A 60 8.91 26.72 10.62
CA GLY A 60 7.77 26.65 11.55
C GLY A 60 7.62 27.95 12.32
N GLU A 61 7.56 27.88 13.65
CA GLU A 61 7.46 29.04 14.54
C GLU A 61 8.63 30.04 14.39
N PHE A 62 9.79 29.58 13.91
CA PHE A 62 10.98 30.43 13.70
C PHE A 62 11.07 31.03 12.30
N SER A 63 10.01 31.01 11.52
CA SER A 63 9.97 31.50 10.13
C SER A 63 10.40 32.98 9.95
N GLU A 64 10.13 33.83 10.96
CA GLU A 64 10.48 35.24 10.97
C GLU A 64 11.95 35.51 11.34
N MET A 65 12.70 34.50 11.78
CA MET A 65 14.10 34.62 12.17
C MET A 65 15.00 34.53 10.95
N ILE A 66 15.60 35.65 10.54
CA ILE A 66 16.56 35.73 9.43
C ILE A 66 17.91 35.20 9.90
N LEU A 67 18.52 34.29 9.17
CA LEU A 67 19.80 33.69 9.45
C LEU A 67 20.94 34.49 8.85
N THR A 68 22.07 34.55 9.57
CA THR A 68 23.33 35.11 9.04
C THR A 68 23.92 34.18 7.98
N ASP A 69 24.80 34.69 7.11
CA ASP A 69 25.47 33.91 6.06
C ASP A 69 26.25 32.71 6.63
N GLU A 70 26.79 32.83 7.85
CA GLU A 70 27.45 31.72 8.55
C GLU A 70 26.44 30.66 9.02
N GLN A 71 25.30 31.09 9.54
CA GLN A 71 24.24 30.19 9.98
C GLN A 71 23.63 29.44 8.79
N VAL A 72 23.39 30.08 7.66
CA VAL A 72 22.85 29.47 6.43
C VAL A 72 23.69 28.28 5.97
N LYS A 73 25.02 28.31 6.11
CA LYS A 73 25.93 27.24 5.72
C LYS A 73 25.68 25.91 6.49
N ASN A 74 25.33 26.05 7.75
CA ASN A 74 25.13 24.87 8.64
C ASN A 74 23.66 24.56 8.88
N PHE A 75 22.76 25.47 8.54
CA PHE A 75 21.34 25.36 8.89
C PHE A 75 20.70 24.06 8.38
N GLN A 76 20.96 23.67 7.14
CA GLN A 76 20.36 22.48 6.55
C GLN A 76 20.78 21.19 7.26
N ARG A 77 22.00 21.13 7.80
CA ARG A 77 22.47 20.03 8.62
C ARG A 77 21.72 19.96 9.94
N TYR A 78 21.62 21.07 10.66
CA TYR A 78 20.89 21.13 11.94
C TYR A 78 19.40 20.94 11.75
N LEU A 79 18.83 21.36 10.62
CA LEU A 79 17.45 21.08 10.24
C LEU A 79 17.23 19.57 10.14
N VAL A 80 18.06 18.85 9.41
CA VAL A 80 17.97 17.39 9.29
C VAL A 80 18.13 16.71 10.66
N TYR A 81 19.07 17.15 11.48
CA TYR A 81 19.28 16.61 12.83
C TYR A 81 18.05 16.76 13.72
N ASN A 82 17.46 17.94 13.75
CA ASN A 82 16.30 18.23 14.57
C ASN A 82 15.09 17.38 14.16
N HIS A 83 14.92 17.15 12.87
CA HIS A 83 13.79 16.40 12.34
C HIS A 83 14.01 14.89 12.39
N ALA A 84 15.22 14.38 12.51
CA ALA A 84 15.52 12.94 12.62
C ALA A 84 15.15 12.38 14.00
N ALA A 85 13.89 12.53 14.40
CA ALA A 85 13.36 12.27 15.75
C ALA A 85 12.37 11.10 15.82
N GLY A 86 12.43 10.18 14.87
CA GLY A 86 11.57 8.98 14.84
C GLY A 86 11.91 7.94 15.91
N ILE A 87 10.98 7.01 16.15
CA ILE A 87 11.12 5.91 17.12
C ILE A 87 10.53 4.60 16.55
N GLY A 88 10.95 3.49 17.10
CA GLY A 88 10.44 2.14 16.79
C GLY A 88 11.33 1.37 15.81
N ASP A 89 10.82 0.23 15.37
CA ASP A 89 11.51 -0.63 14.42
C ASP A 89 11.75 0.05 13.07
N PRO A 90 12.74 -0.42 12.29
CA PRO A 90 12.93 0.05 10.93
C PRO A 90 11.66 -0.15 10.08
N ALA A 91 11.32 0.86 9.28
CA ALA A 91 10.31 0.74 8.25
C ALA A 91 10.75 -0.32 7.20
N PRO A 92 9.81 -1.05 6.59
CA PRO A 92 10.12 -1.97 5.50
C PRO A 92 10.93 -1.29 4.41
N VAL A 93 11.95 -1.98 3.91
CA VAL A 93 12.86 -1.47 2.86
C VAL A 93 12.08 -0.96 1.65
N GLU A 94 11.03 -1.67 1.23
CA GLU A 94 10.19 -1.27 0.11
C GLU A 94 9.50 0.08 0.33
N HIS A 95 9.05 0.40 1.54
CA HIS A 95 8.42 1.68 1.85
C HIS A 95 9.41 2.84 1.70
N VAL A 96 10.63 2.68 2.21
CA VAL A 96 11.66 3.69 2.13
C VAL A 96 12.13 3.89 0.69
N ARG A 97 12.34 2.80 -0.07
CA ARG A 97 12.69 2.86 -1.50
C ARG A 97 11.62 3.58 -2.31
N ALA A 98 10.35 3.27 -2.07
CA ALA A 98 9.23 3.96 -2.73
C ALA A 98 9.18 5.44 -2.38
N ALA A 99 9.41 5.82 -1.12
CA ALA A 99 9.47 7.22 -0.68
C ALA A 99 10.62 7.99 -1.33
N MET A 100 11.81 7.37 -1.45
CA MET A 100 12.96 7.94 -2.15
C MET A 100 12.65 8.19 -3.64
N ALA A 101 12.01 7.23 -4.32
CA ALA A 101 11.60 7.39 -5.71
C ALA A 101 10.54 8.49 -5.87
N GLY A 102 9.53 8.53 -5.00
CA GLY A 102 8.53 9.59 -4.98
C GLY A 102 9.16 10.96 -4.74
N ARG A 103 10.10 11.10 -3.80
CA ARG A 103 10.80 12.36 -3.55
C ARG A 103 11.64 12.81 -4.75
N ALA A 104 12.38 11.91 -5.38
CA ALA A 104 13.13 12.19 -6.60
C ALA A 104 12.21 12.64 -7.76
N ASN A 105 10.99 12.05 -7.85
CA ASN A 105 10.00 12.46 -8.85
C ASN A 105 9.44 13.86 -8.58
N VAL A 106 9.21 14.23 -7.31
CA VAL A 106 8.86 15.64 -6.95
C VAL A 106 9.96 16.61 -7.39
N HIS A 107 11.23 16.28 -7.13
CA HIS A 107 12.35 17.12 -7.58
C HIS A 107 12.41 17.27 -9.12
N ALA A 108 12.00 16.25 -9.86
CA ALA A 108 12.01 16.25 -11.32
C ALA A 108 11.13 17.34 -11.95
N HIS A 109 10.17 17.91 -11.20
CA HIS A 109 9.41 19.09 -11.63
C HIS A 109 10.28 20.35 -11.75
N GLY A 110 11.39 20.44 -11.00
CA GLY A 110 12.25 21.61 -10.98
C GLY A 110 11.71 22.77 -10.12
N ASN A 111 10.95 22.47 -9.07
CA ASN A 111 10.32 23.48 -8.20
C ASN A 111 10.83 23.45 -6.74
N SER A 112 11.71 22.51 -6.40
CA SER A 112 12.20 22.34 -5.01
C SER A 112 13.42 23.18 -4.65
N GLY A 113 14.19 23.66 -5.62
CA GLY A 113 15.37 24.51 -5.41
C GLY A 113 16.61 23.79 -4.86
N CYS A 114 16.59 22.46 -4.74
CA CYS A 114 17.75 21.68 -4.35
C CYS A 114 18.80 21.59 -5.46
N ARG A 115 20.04 21.27 -5.08
CA ARG A 115 21.08 20.93 -6.05
C ARG A 115 20.72 19.61 -6.78
N PRO A 116 21.11 19.45 -8.07
CA PRO A 116 20.92 18.21 -8.81
C PRO A 116 21.49 16.97 -8.10
N GLU A 117 22.61 17.13 -7.40
CA GLU A 117 23.30 16.06 -6.66
C GLU A 117 22.39 15.38 -5.63
N ILE A 118 21.47 16.10 -5.02
CA ILE A 118 20.52 15.54 -4.04
C ILE A 118 19.58 14.55 -4.71
N THR A 119 18.99 14.95 -5.85
CA THR A 119 18.10 14.07 -6.63
C THR A 119 18.84 12.87 -7.20
N LEU A 120 20.02 13.11 -7.77
CA LEU A 120 20.85 12.06 -8.36
C LEU A 120 21.35 11.07 -7.31
N THR A 121 21.63 11.49 -6.07
CA THR A 121 22.01 10.62 -4.98
C THR A 121 20.85 9.70 -4.57
N PHE A 122 19.61 10.19 -4.48
CA PHE A 122 18.44 9.33 -4.27
C PHE A 122 18.36 8.22 -5.33
N ILE A 123 18.51 8.58 -6.60
CA ILE A 123 18.45 7.66 -7.74
C ILE A 123 19.62 6.66 -7.68
N GLU A 124 20.81 7.13 -7.37
CA GLU A 124 21.99 6.26 -7.27
C GLU A 124 21.88 5.25 -6.13
N MET A 125 21.34 5.69 -4.96
CA MET A 125 21.04 4.81 -3.83
C MET A 125 20.01 3.74 -4.20
N LEU A 126 18.92 4.12 -4.90
CA LEU A 126 17.91 3.18 -5.41
C LEU A 126 18.53 2.12 -6.32
N ASN A 127 19.36 2.56 -7.29
CA ASN A 127 19.96 1.68 -8.30
C ASN A 127 21.04 0.76 -7.74
N LYS A 128 21.75 1.20 -6.70
CA LYS A 128 22.81 0.42 -6.05
C LYS A 128 22.34 -0.33 -4.80
N GLY A 129 21.07 -0.20 -4.43
CA GLY A 129 20.48 -0.96 -3.32
C GLY A 129 20.85 -0.45 -1.93
N VAL A 130 21.23 0.83 -1.80
CA VAL A 130 21.42 1.49 -0.49
C VAL A 130 20.08 2.04 -0.03
N THR A 131 19.57 1.55 1.10
CA THR A 131 18.29 2.01 1.66
C THR A 131 18.48 2.51 3.08
N PRO A 132 18.23 3.79 3.37
CA PRO A 132 18.33 4.35 4.71
C PRO A 132 17.49 3.59 5.74
N VAL A 133 17.99 3.47 6.95
CA VAL A 133 17.22 2.96 8.09
C VAL A 133 16.36 4.12 8.63
N VAL A 134 15.05 3.93 8.55
CA VAL A 134 14.05 4.92 8.94
C VAL A 134 13.12 4.28 9.98
N CYS A 135 12.82 4.98 11.07
CA CYS A 135 11.87 4.50 12.07
C CYS A 135 10.44 4.55 11.54
N GLN A 136 9.62 3.57 11.95
CA GLN A 136 8.22 3.49 11.54
C GLN A 136 7.34 4.60 12.10
N LYS A 137 7.72 5.22 13.23
CA LYS A 137 6.89 6.20 13.96
C LYS A 137 7.64 7.51 14.15
N GLY A 138 6.92 8.64 14.02
CA GLY A 138 7.49 9.97 14.24
C GLY A 138 6.91 11.07 13.35
N SER A 139 6.15 10.75 12.30
CA SER A 139 5.44 11.74 11.49
C SER A 139 4.00 11.90 11.96
N VAL A 140 3.57 13.12 12.14
CA VAL A 140 2.15 13.51 12.30
C VAL A 140 1.58 14.15 11.02
N GLY A 141 2.42 14.29 9.99
CA GLY A 141 2.03 14.91 8.73
C GLY A 141 2.12 16.45 8.74
N ALA A 142 2.81 17.02 9.73
CA ALA A 142 3.19 18.44 9.74
C ALA A 142 4.29 18.68 8.70
N SER A 143 4.05 19.46 7.69
CA SER A 143 4.93 19.63 6.52
C SER A 143 5.27 18.31 5.80
N GLY A 144 4.35 17.35 5.85
CA GLY A 144 4.53 15.99 5.35
C GLY A 144 5.30 15.11 6.32
N ASP A 145 6.05 14.15 5.80
CA ASP A 145 6.71 13.09 6.57
C ASP A 145 8.15 13.48 6.97
N LEU A 146 8.31 14.60 7.69
CA LEU A 146 9.62 15.20 8.00
C LEU A 146 10.55 14.22 8.72
N ALA A 147 10.11 13.62 9.83
CA ALA A 147 10.97 12.80 10.67
C ALA A 147 11.57 11.57 9.93
N PRO A 148 10.78 10.76 9.24
CA PRO A 148 11.34 9.63 8.49
C PRO A 148 12.20 10.08 7.30
N MET A 149 11.80 11.13 6.59
CA MET A 149 12.61 11.64 5.47
C MET A 149 13.92 12.28 5.96
N ALA A 150 13.93 12.89 7.14
CA ALA A 150 15.16 13.41 7.75
C ALA A 150 16.12 12.26 8.11
N GLN A 151 15.63 11.15 8.65
CA GLN A 151 16.47 9.97 8.87
C GLN A 151 17.07 9.44 7.56
N ALA A 152 16.29 9.46 6.47
CA ALA A 152 16.84 9.11 5.15
C ALA A 152 17.89 10.12 4.68
N ALA A 153 17.70 11.42 4.92
CA ALA A 153 18.62 12.48 4.52
C ALA A 153 19.93 12.51 5.35
N LEU A 154 19.99 11.89 6.53
CA LEU A 154 21.24 11.74 7.28
C LEU A 154 22.34 11.06 6.44
N VAL A 155 21.96 10.12 5.57
CA VAL A 155 22.90 9.39 4.71
C VAL A 155 23.59 10.34 3.70
N PHE A 156 22.96 11.45 3.32
CA PHE A 156 23.58 12.51 2.49
C PHE A 156 24.70 13.28 3.21
N LEU A 157 24.75 13.14 4.53
CA LEU A 157 25.84 13.69 5.37
C LEU A 157 26.89 12.62 5.71
N GLY A 158 26.70 11.37 5.26
CA GLY A 158 27.48 10.23 5.68
C GLY A 158 27.17 9.76 7.10
N GLU A 159 26.01 10.15 7.61
CA GLU A 159 25.55 9.86 8.97
C GLU A 159 24.33 8.92 8.94
N GLY A 160 23.74 8.63 10.13
CA GLY A 160 22.67 7.65 10.22
C GLY A 160 23.13 6.24 9.84
N GLU A 161 22.17 5.43 9.41
CA GLU A 161 22.39 4.03 9.02
C GLU A 161 21.68 3.71 7.71
N ALA A 162 22.15 2.69 7.01
CA ALA A 162 21.48 2.18 5.81
C ALA A 162 21.63 0.66 5.69
N PHE A 163 20.63 0.03 5.07
CA PHE A 163 20.75 -1.35 4.60
C PHE A 163 21.49 -1.37 3.26
N TYR A 164 22.46 -2.25 3.15
CA TYR A 164 23.17 -2.54 1.92
C TYR A 164 23.56 -4.03 1.87
N GLN A 165 23.16 -4.74 0.81
CA GLN A 165 23.41 -6.18 0.64
C GLN A 165 22.96 -7.04 1.83
N GLY A 166 21.86 -6.69 2.46
CA GLY A 166 21.31 -7.41 3.62
C GLY A 166 21.93 -7.03 4.98
N GLU A 167 22.98 -6.21 4.99
CA GLU A 167 23.62 -5.71 6.22
C GLU A 167 23.09 -4.31 6.60
N ARG A 168 22.93 -4.06 7.89
CA ARG A 168 22.70 -2.74 8.46
C ARG A 168 24.04 -2.11 8.83
N LEU A 169 24.37 -1.00 8.19
CA LEU A 169 25.67 -0.35 8.23
C LEU A 169 25.55 1.13 8.60
N PRO A 170 26.61 1.77 9.17
CA PRO A 170 26.70 3.22 9.20
C PRO A 170 26.54 3.82 7.79
N GLY A 171 25.87 4.96 7.67
CA GLY A 171 25.54 5.60 6.38
C GLY A 171 26.76 5.81 5.49
N ALA A 172 27.87 6.37 6.05
CA ALA A 172 29.11 6.55 5.31
C ALA A 172 29.70 5.24 4.77
N GLU A 173 29.63 4.15 5.53
CA GLU A 173 30.16 2.86 5.11
C GLU A 173 29.30 2.22 4.02
N ALA A 174 27.97 2.30 4.13
CA ALA A 174 27.07 1.83 3.09
C ALA A 174 27.31 2.56 1.76
N MET A 175 27.41 3.90 1.80
CA MET A 175 27.69 4.74 0.63
C MET A 175 29.05 4.42 0.03
N ARG A 176 30.09 4.29 0.85
CA ARG A 176 31.43 3.93 0.43
C ARG A 176 31.50 2.55 -0.26
N ARG A 177 30.87 1.52 0.34
CA ARG A 177 30.81 0.18 -0.25
C ARG A 177 30.06 0.16 -1.58
N ALA A 178 28.99 0.96 -1.69
CA ALA A 178 28.22 1.10 -2.92
C ALA A 178 28.89 2.00 -3.97
N GLY A 179 30.01 2.64 -3.64
CA GLY A 179 30.68 3.60 -4.53
C GLY A 179 29.81 4.82 -4.85
N ILE A 180 29.10 5.34 -3.85
CA ILE A 180 28.24 6.55 -3.95
C ILE A 180 28.95 7.69 -3.23
N ALA A 181 29.09 8.83 -3.90
CA ALA A 181 29.62 10.03 -3.28
C ALA A 181 28.64 10.62 -2.26
N ILE A 182 29.15 11.08 -1.12
CA ILE A 182 28.35 11.80 -0.13
C ILE A 182 28.21 13.27 -0.59
N PRO A 183 26.99 13.75 -0.94
CA PRO A 183 26.82 15.07 -1.55
C PRO A 183 26.97 16.21 -0.53
N GLY A 184 26.83 15.94 0.76
CA GLY A 184 26.62 16.99 1.78
C GLY A 184 25.36 17.81 1.51
N LEU A 185 25.07 18.78 2.39
CA LEU A 185 23.90 19.64 2.25
C LEU A 185 24.33 21.10 2.16
N GLN A 186 23.76 21.83 1.22
CA GLN A 186 23.87 23.29 1.08
C GLN A 186 22.50 23.95 1.31
N ALA A 187 22.44 25.28 1.21
CA ALA A 187 21.18 26.00 1.36
C ALA A 187 20.04 25.37 0.57
N ARG A 188 18.90 25.16 1.20
CA ARG A 188 17.69 24.49 0.71
C ARG A 188 17.77 22.97 0.58
N ASP A 189 18.91 22.34 0.40
CA ASP A 189 19.04 20.90 0.12
C ASP A 189 18.37 20.00 1.18
N GLY A 190 18.60 20.31 2.46
CA GLY A 190 18.03 19.52 3.57
C GLY A 190 16.51 19.60 3.57
N LEU A 191 15.93 20.80 3.52
CA LEU A 191 14.48 20.96 3.51
C LEU A 191 13.86 20.36 2.24
N ALA A 192 14.49 20.51 1.09
CA ALA A 192 14.03 19.89 -0.16
C ALA A 192 14.08 18.36 -0.11
N ALA A 193 15.01 17.77 0.62
CA ALA A 193 15.09 16.31 0.76
C ALA A 193 13.98 15.72 1.65
N ILE A 194 13.40 16.52 2.57
CA ILE A 194 12.52 15.99 3.61
C ILE A 194 11.07 16.47 3.56
N ASN A 195 10.80 17.61 2.91
CA ASN A 195 9.50 18.26 2.93
C ASN A 195 8.52 17.61 1.94
N GLY A 196 7.40 17.09 2.45
CA GLY A 196 6.36 16.43 1.66
C GLY A 196 5.90 15.09 2.22
N SER A 197 4.71 14.65 1.83
CA SER A 197 4.05 13.43 2.32
C SER A 197 4.55 12.17 1.60
N ASN A 198 5.87 12.03 1.43
CA ASN A 198 6.44 11.01 0.56
C ASN A 198 6.33 9.59 1.11
N LEU A 199 6.47 9.38 2.43
CA LEU A 199 6.34 8.04 3.01
C LEU A 199 4.87 7.60 3.08
N LEU A 200 3.95 8.50 3.46
CA LEU A 200 2.51 8.28 3.35
C LEU A 200 2.12 7.82 1.95
N THR A 201 2.51 8.58 0.94
CA THR A 201 2.14 8.33 -0.47
C THR A 201 2.76 7.03 -0.98
N ALA A 202 4.03 6.77 -0.64
CA ALA A 202 4.72 5.55 -0.99
C ALA A 202 4.05 4.30 -0.40
N MET A 203 3.79 4.29 0.90
CA MET A 203 3.10 3.19 1.57
C MET A 203 1.70 2.99 0.98
N SER A 204 0.97 4.08 0.74
CA SER A 204 -0.37 4.04 0.17
C SER A 204 -0.37 3.41 -1.23
N ALA A 205 0.58 3.76 -2.09
CA ALA A 205 0.71 3.17 -3.42
C ALA A 205 0.96 1.66 -3.37
N LEU A 206 1.87 1.20 -2.49
CA LEU A 206 2.15 -0.22 -2.30
C LEU A 206 0.92 -0.97 -1.77
N HIS A 207 0.21 -0.39 -0.79
CA HIS A 207 -1.01 -1.00 -0.24
C HIS A 207 -2.14 -1.07 -1.27
N ILE A 208 -2.32 -0.05 -2.11
CA ILE A 208 -3.33 -0.06 -3.18
C ILE A 208 -3.05 -1.18 -4.18
N TYR A 209 -1.81 -1.34 -4.63
CA TYR A 209 -1.42 -2.45 -5.50
C TYR A 209 -1.77 -3.81 -4.89
N ASP A 210 -1.50 -3.99 -3.61
CA ASP A 210 -1.79 -5.23 -2.90
C ASP A 210 -3.29 -5.44 -2.70
N MET A 211 -4.07 -4.38 -2.41
CA MET A 211 -5.52 -4.43 -2.27
C MET A 211 -6.21 -4.85 -3.57
N GLU A 212 -5.78 -4.33 -4.71
CA GLU A 212 -6.34 -4.70 -6.02
C GLU A 212 -6.11 -6.18 -6.33
N ARG A 213 -4.93 -6.72 -6.02
CA ARG A 213 -4.63 -8.15 -6.13
C ARG A 213 -5.42 -8.98 -5.12
N TRP A 214 -5.61 -8.47 -3.91
CA TRP A 214 -6.39 -9.13 -2.87
C TRP A 214 -7.87 -9.25 -3.25
N PHE A 215 -8.48 -8.22 -3.87
CA PHE A 215 -9.87 -8.30 -4.34
C PHE A 215 -10.07 -9.43 -5.35
N LYS A 216 -9.19 -9.61 -6.30
CA LYS A 216 -9.25 -10.70 -7.27
C LYS A 216 -9.21 -12.07 -6.56
N GLN A 217 -8.39 -12.22 -5.54
CA GLN A 217 -8.34 -13.43 -4.73
C GLN A 217 -9.60 -13.61 -3.86
N ALA A 218 -10.18 -12.52 -3.34
CA ALA A 218 -11.46 -12.56 -2.62
C ALA A 218 -12.62 -13.00 -3.54
N GLU A 219 -12.59 -12.67 -4.81
CA GLU A 219 -13.54 -13.12 -5.81
C GLU A 219 -13.35 -14.61 -6.14
N ILE A 220 -12.11 -15.10 -6.20
CA ILE A 220 -11.80 -16.54 -6.34
C ILE A 220 -12.33 -17.30 -5.12
N ALA A 221 -12.04 -16.83 -3.90
CA ALA A 221 -12.53 -17.45 -2.66
C ALA A 221 -14.06 -17.47 -2.59
N ALA A 222 -14.70 -16.36 -2.99
CA ALA A 222 -16.15 -16.28 -3.08
C ALA A 222 -16.72 -17.29 -4.08
N ALA A 223 -16.14 -17.41 -5.27
CA ALA A 223 -16.56 -18.37 -6.28
C ALA A 223 -16.47 -19.81 -5.74
N MET A 224 -15.36 -20.19 -5.12
CA MET A 224 -15.17 -21.52 -4.53
C MET A 224 -16.18 -21.79 -3.40
N SER A 225 -16.40 -20.83 -2.52
CA SER A 225 -17.36 -20.94 -1.40
C SER A 225 -18.81 -21.07 -1.91
N ILE A 226 -19.19 -20.26 -2.92
CA ILE A 226 -20.52 -20.31 -3.54
C ILE A 226 -20.75 -21.66 -4.21
N GLU A 227 -19.76 -22.17 -4.90
CA GLU A 227 -19.82 -23.46 -5.56
C GLU A 227 -19.97 -24.60 -4.55
N ALA A 228 -19.14 -24.62 -3.50
CA ALA A 228 -19.23 -25.60 -2.42
C ALA A 228 -20.58 -25.58 -1.69
N LEU A 229 -21.19 -24.40 -1.53
CA LEU A 229 -22.48 -24.16 -0.89
C LEU A 229 -23.69 -24.32 -1.83
N LEU A 230 -23.50 -24.76 -3.07
CA LEU A 230 -24.54 -24.89 -4.10
C LEU A 230 -25.36 -23.63 -4.31
N GLY A 231 -24.67 -22.47 -4.40
CA GLY A 231 -25.27 -21.15 -4.45
C GLY A 231 -26.02 -20.86 -5.75
N ASN A 232 -27.03 -20.01 -5.69
CA ASN A 232 -27.75 -19.53 -6.86
C ASN A 232 -26.92 -18.49 -7.62
N LEU A 233 -26.64 -18.73 -8.89
CA LEU A 233 -25.79 -17.84 -9.72
C LEU A 233 -26.56 -16.69 -10.40
N LYS A 234 -27.88 -16.62 -10.31
CA LYS A 234 -28.65 -15.49 -10.86
C LYS A 234 -28.19 -14.11 -10.36
N PRO A 235 -27.82 -13.94 -9.07
CA PRO A 235 -27.28 -12.68 -8.54
C PRO A 235 -25.98 -12.21 -9.19
N TYR A 236 -25.28 -13.07 -9.89
CA TYR A 236 -24.00 -12.79 -10.57
C TYR A 236 -24.17 -12.48 -12.06
N ASN A 237 -25.42 -12.44 -12.56
CA ASN A 237 -25.68 -12.05 -13.94
C ASN A 237 -25.30 -10.60 -14.18
N THR A 238 -24.39 -10.36 -15.13
CA THR A 238 -23.85 -9.04 -15.45
C THR A 238 -24.93 -8.00 -15.73
N THR A 239 -26.04 -8.39 -16.37
CA THR A 239 -27.15 -7.47 -16.67
C THR A 239 -27.74 -6.80 -15.42
N LEU A 240 -27.83 -7.54 -14.29
CA LEU A 240 -28.28 -6.94 -13.02
C LEU A 240 -27.38 -5.78 -12.58
N HIS A 241 -26.07 -5.96 -12.71
CA HIS A 241 -25.08 -4.98 -12.27
C HIS A 241 -24.97 -3.81 -13.25
N GLN A 242 -25.10 -4.07 -14.56
CA GLN A 242 -25.17 -3.03 -15.60
C GLN A 242 -26.39 -2.11 -15.41
N LEU A 243 -27.55 -2.67 -15.08
CA LEU A 243 -28.76 -1.88 -14.80
C LEU A 243 -28.59 -0.94 -13.59
N ARG A 244 -27.71 -1.26 -12.64
CA ARG A 244 -27.41 -0.42 -11.48
C ARG A 244 -26.22 0.52 -11.73
N GLY A 245 -25.24 0.16 -12.58
CA GLY A 245 -24.19 1.01 -13.11
C GLY A 245 -22.89 1.13 -12.29
N PHE A 246 -22.72 0.41 -11.16
CA PHE A 246 -21.46 0.45 -10.40
C PHE A 246 -20.39 -0.42 -11.03
N ALA A 247 -19.28 0.20 -11.44
CA ALA A 247 -18.20 -0.45 -12.19
C ALA A 247 -17.56 -1.63 -11.43
N GLY A 248 -17.26 -1.45 -10.15
CA GLY A 248 -16.68 -2.49 -9.32
C GLY A 248 -17.60 -3.71 -9.16
N ALA A 249 -18.92 -3.51 -9.06
CA ALA A 249 -19.88 -4.60 -8.97
C ALA A 249 -20.01 -5.40 -10.28
N ILE A 250 -19.94 -4.72 -11.41
CA ILE A 250 -19.90 -5.34 -12.73
C ILE A 250 -18.64 -6.22 -12.86
N THR A 251 -17.49 -5.67 -12.51
CA THR A 251 -16.20 -6.38 -12.56
C THR A 251 -16.22 -7.59 -11.64
N SER A 252 -16.65 -7.44 -10.39
CA SER A 252 -16.70 -8.52 -9.41
C SER A 252 -17.62 -9.66 -9.85
N ALA A 253 -18.81 -9.36 -10.38
CA ALA A 253 -19.73 -10.37 -10.91
C ALA A 253 -19.10 -11.14 -12.08
N ASN A 254 -18.47 -10.44 -13.02
CA ASN A 254 -17.80 -11.06 -14.16
C ASN A 254 -16.64 -11.97 -13.73
N ASN A 255 -15.81 -11.53 -12.80
CA ASN A 255 -14.69 -12.31 -12.27
C ASN A 255 -15.16 -13.62 -11.63
N ILE A 256 -16.18 -13.54 -10.75
CA ILE A 256 -16.76 -14.74 -10.10
C ILE A 256 -17.31 -15.70 -11.14
N MET A 257 -18.07 -15.23 -12.10
CA MET A 257 -18.64 -16.09 -13.17
C MET A 257 -17.54 -16.70 -14.04
N LYS A 258 -16.45 -15.99 -14.29
CA LYS A 258 -15.29 -16.50 -15.03
C LYS A 258 -14.56 -17.61 -14.27
N VAL A 259 -14.41 -17.50 -12.95
CA VAL A 259 -13.85 -18.56 -12.10
C VAL A 259 -14.71 -19.83 -12.14
N LEU A 260 -16.04 -19.66 -12.19
CA LEU A 260 -17.04 -20.76 -12.21
C LEU A 260 -17.27 -21.35 -13.59
N GLU A 261 -16.58 -20.90 -14.64
CA GLU A 261 -16.78 -21.41 -15.99
C GLU A 261 -16.59 -22.93 -16.08
N GLY A 262 -17.57 -23.61 -16.67
CA GLY A 262 -17.57 -25.09 -16.82
C GLY A 262 -18.09 -25.86 -15.63
N SER A 263 -18.48 -25.21 -14.54
CA SER A 263 -19.08 -25.83 -13.37
C SER A 263 -20.46 -26.43 -13.67
N ASP A 264 -20.80 -27.57 -13.07
CA ASP A 264 -22.14 -28.13 -13.11
C ASP A 264 -23.17 -27.21 -12.45
N LEU A 265 -22.74 -26.37 -11.51
CA LEU A 265 -23.56 -25.29 -10.94
C LEU A 265 -23.89 -24.24 -12.01
N ALA A 266 -22.88 -23.78 -12.75
CA ALA A 266 -23.03 -22.77 -13.81
C ALA A 266 -23.83 -23.28 -15.01
N THR A 267 -23.76 -24.58 -15.31
CA THR A 267 -24.53 -25.21 -16.40
C THR A 267 -25.95 -25.62 -16.00
N GLY A 268 -26.36 -25.37 -14.74
CA GLY A 268 -27.71 -25.65 -14.26
C GLY A 268 -28.02 -27.11 -13.98
N LYS A 269 -27.02 -27.99 -13.95
CA LYS A 269 -27.19 -29.39 -13.60
C LYS A 269 -27.49 -29.62 -12.11
N ILE A 270 -27.15 -28.62 -11.28
CA ILE A 270 -27.34 -28.69 -9.82
C ILE A 270 -28.51 -27.82 -9.43
N LYS A 271 -29.43 -28.39 -8.63
CA LYS A 271 -30.55 -27.64 -8.06
C LYS A 271 -30.04 -26.70 -6.94
N THR A 272 -30.36 -25.41 -7.09
CA THR A 272 -30.04 -24.37 -6.10
C THR A 272 -31.29 -23.89 -5.38
N LYS A 273 -31.10 -23.13 -4.30
CA LYS A 273 -32.17 -22.37 -3.65
C LYS A 273 -32.71 -21.29 -4.58
N VAL A 274 -33.96 -20.88 -4.38
CA VAL A 274 -34.53 -19.72 -5.08
C VAL A 274 -33.74 -18.46 -4.72
N GLN A 275 -33.30 -18.34 -3.46
CA GLN A 275 -32.58 -17.20 -2.93
C GLN A 275 -31.64 -17.59 -1.80
N ASP A 276 -30.39 -17.14 -1.90
CA ASP A 276 -29.36 -17.35 -0.88
C ASP A 276 -29.32 -16.21 0.14
N ALA A 277 -28.55 -16.44 1.20
CA ALA A 277 -28.20 -15.39 2.15
C ALA A 277 -27.34 -14.29 1.50
N TYR A 278 -27.33 -13.11 2.13
CA TYR A 278 -26.63 -11.94 1.59
C TYR A 278 -25.12 -12.13 1.43
N SER A 279 -24.47 -12.85 2.33
CA SER A 279 -23.03 -13.14 2.22
C SER A 279 -22.64 -13.93 0.96
N MET A 280 -23.62 -14.54 0.29
CA MET A 280 -23.47 -15.16 -1.02
C MET A 280 -23.99 -14.22 -2.12
N ARG A 281 -25.29 -13.92 -2.13
CA ARG A 281 -25.93 -13.23 -3.26
C ARG A 281 -25.60 -11.74 -3.41
N SER A 282 -25.12 -11.06 -2.36
CA SER A 282 -24.70 -9.65 -2.46
C SER A 282 -23.18 -9.46 -2.54
N THR A 283 -22.42 -10.54 -2.75
CA THR A 283 -20.96 -10.50 -2.91
C THR A 283 -20.50 -9.48 -3.96
N PRO A 284 -21.07 -9.43 -5.20
CA PRO A 284 -20.61 -8.47 -6.19
C PRO A 284 -20.82 -7.00 -5.77
N GLN A 285 -21.92 -6.71 -5.07
CA GLN A 285 -22.20 -5.35 -4.62
C GLN A 285 -21.24 -4.91 -3.49
N VAL A 286 -20.90 -5.82 -2.59
CA VAL A 286 -20.01 -5.52 -1.45
C VAL A 286 -18.55 -5.40 -1.91
N ILE A 287 -18.03 -6.39 -2.66
CA ILE A 287 -16.66 -6.33 -3.20
C ILE A 287 -16.56 -5.15 -4.19
N GLY A 288 -17.59 -4.95 -5.01
CA GLY A 288 -17.62 -3.84 -5.97
C GLY A 288 -17.55 -2.48 -5.33
N ALA A 289 -18.29 -2.25 -4.24
CA ALA A 289 -18.21 -1.00 -3.49
C ALA A 289 -16.79 -0.76 -2.93
N ALA A 290 -16.15 -1.82 -2.45
CA ALA A 290 -14.77 -1.73 -1.96
C ALA A 290 -13.77 -1.46 -3.10
N ARG A 291 -13.93 -2.09 -4.27
CA ARG A 291 -13.14 -1.80 -5.47
C ARG A 291 -13.26 -0.34 -5.90
N ASP A 292 -14.47 0.19 -5.96
CA ASP A 292 -14.71 1.59 -6.35
C ASP A 292 -14.07 2.56 -5.34
N ALA A 293 -14.11 2.25 -4.03
CA ALA A 293 -13.45 3.03 -2.99
C ALA A 293 -11.91 3.03 -3.14
N VAL A 294 -11.32 1.86 -3.40
CA VAL A 294 -9.86 1.74 -3.59
C VAL A 294 -9.43 2.39 -4.92
N ALA A 295 -10.24 2.31 -5.97
CA ALA A 295 -9.97 3.01 -7.24
C ALA A 295 -9.95 4.54 -7.05
N TYR A 296 -10.84 5.09 -6.22
CA TYR A 296 -10.77 6.51 -5.83
C TYR A 296 -9.49 6.81 -5.06
N ALA A 297 -9.13 6.00 -4.05
CA ALA A 297 -7.90 6.19 -3.30
C ALA A 297 -6.67 6.13 -4.22
N ARG A 298 -6.63 5.19 -5.18
CA ARG A 298 -5.59 5.09 -6.20
C ARG A 298 -5.44 6.40 -6.99
N SER A 299 -6.55 6.96 -7.46
CA SER A 299 -6.51 8.20 -8.23
C SER A 299 -5.90 9.37 -7.43
N GLN A 300 -6.16 9.45 -6.12
CA GLN A 300 -5.60 10.49 -5.27
C GLN A 300 -4.10 10.26 -5.02
N VAL A 301 -3.69 9.03 -4.80
CA VAL A 301 -2.28 8.65 -4.65
C VAL A 301 -1.48 8.95 -5.92
N GLU A 302 -2.00 8.65 -7.11
CA GLU A 302 -1.32 8.92 -8.37
C GLU A 302 -1.21 10.43 -8.67
N ILE A 303 -2.17 11.24 -8.23
CA ILE A 303 -2.05 12.71 -8.27
C ILE A 303 -0.90 13.16 -7.38
N GLU A 304 -0.83 12.67 -6.13
CA GLU A 304 0.24 13.05 -5.20
C GLU A 304 1.62 12.57 -5.65
N LEU A 305 1.73 11.36 -6.20
CA LEU A 305 2.98 10.83 -6.77
C LEU A 305 3.57 11.72 -7.88
N ASN A 306 2.71 12.45 -8.59
CA ASN A 306 3.05 13.29 -9.74
C ASN A 306 2.82 14.78 -9.48
N GLY A 307 2.58 15.18 -8.23
CA GLY A 307 2.42 16.55 -7.81
C GLY A 307 3.69 17.14 -7.20
N VAL A 308 3.71 18.47 -7.02
CA VAL A 308 4.79 19.18 -6.31
C VAL A 308 4.42 19.29 -4.83
N GLY A 309 4.63 18.23 -4.08
CA GLY A 309 4.47 18.20 -2.62
C GLY A 309 5.70 18.77 -1.92
N ASP A 310 5.77 20.11 -1.77
CA ASP A 310 6.91 20.82 -1.18
C ASP A 310 6.50 22.18 -0.61
N ASN A 311 7.41 22.84 0.12
CA ASN A 311 7.30 24.22 0.60
C ASN A 311 8.68 24.76 1.05
N PRO A 312 9.11 25.97 0.60
CA PRO A 312 8.49 26.79 -0.44
C PRO A 312 8.63 26.17 -1.83
N ILE A 313 7.79 26.63 -2.74
CA ILE A 313 7.82 26.27 -4.16
C ILE A 313 8.48 27.41 -4.94
N PHE A 314 9.41 27.05 -5.80
CA PHE A 314 10.10 27.98 -6.69
C PHE A 314 9.52 27.86 -8.10
N ILE A 315 9.21 29.00 -8.74
CA ILE A 315 8.64 29.06 -10.09
C ILE A 315 9.61 29.88 -10.95
N PRO A 316 10.60 29.25 -11.61
CA PRO A 316 11.66 29.96 -12.34
C PRO A 316 11.14 30.85 -13.46
N GLU A 317 10.11 30.42 -14.19
CA GLU A 317 9.53 31.14 -15.33
C GLU A 317 8.95 32.48 -14.92
N GLN A 318 8.50 32.59 -13.67
CA GLN A 318 7.91 33.80 -13.10
C GLN A 318 8.84 34.50 -12.11
N ARG A 319 10.02 33.93 -11.84
CA ARG A 319 10.97 34.36 -10.80
C ARG A 319 10.31 34.48 -9.40
N LEU A 320 9.32 33.66 -9.11
CA LEU A 320 8.57 33.66 -7.84
C LEU A 320 9.10 32.61 -6.88
N THR A 321 8.98 32.90 -5.59
CA THR A 321 9.09 31.97 -4.48
C THR A 321 7.79 32.05 -3.69
N LEU A 322 7.06 30.96 -3.59
CA LEU A 322 5.76 30.91 -2.92
C LEU A 322 5.83 29.99 -1.72
N THR A 323 5.38 30.47 -0.58
CA THR A 323 5.12 29.66 0.60
C THR A 323 3.68 29.18 0.58
N GLY A 324 3.44 27.92 0.94
CA GLY A 324 2.11 27.32 0.93
C GLY A 324 2.08 26.05 1.77
N ALA A 325 1.12 25.18 1.49
CA ALA A 325 0.91 23.93 2.22
C ALA A 325 0.80 22.72 1.30
N ASN A 326 1.52 22.69 0.17
CA ASN A 326 1.48 21.57 -0.77
C ASN A 326 2.06 20.27 -0.21
N PHE A 327 2.61 20.29 0.98
CA PHE A 327 3.01 19.12 1.76
C PHE A 327 1.83 18.44 2.49
N GLN A 328 0.64 19.05 2.52
CA GLN A 328 -0.49 18.56 3.33
C GLN A 328 -1.02 17.21 2.82
N GLY A 329 -0.84 16.16 3.62
CA GLY A 329 -1.15 14.78 3.23
C GLY A 329 -2.63 14.37 3.30
N SER A 330 -3.55 15.26 3.71
CA SER A 330 -4.97 14.94 3.85
C SER A 330 -5.63 14.39 2.57
N PRO A 331 -5.27 14.85 1.34
CA PRO A 331 -5.81 14.29 0.11
C PRO A 331 -5.52 12.80 -0.09
N VAL A 332 -4.46 12.27 0.53
CA VAL A 332 -4.11 10.85 0.52
C VAL A 332 -4.63 10.14 1.79
N ALA A 333 -4.48 10.75 2.96
CA ALA A 333 -4.83 10.13 4.23
C ALA A 333 -6.32 9.75 4.31
N LEU A 334 -7.23 10.65 3.93
CA LEU A 334 -8.67 10.41 4.00
C LEU A 334 -9.13 9.26 3.07
N PRO A 335 -8.76 9.21 1.78
CA PRO A 335 -9.07 8.06 0.92
C PRO A 335 -8.47 6.74 1.42
N MET A 336 -7.31 6.75 2.05
CA MET A 336 -6.69 5.54 2.58
C MET A 336 -7.40 5.02 3.84
N ASP A 337 -7.94 5.87 4.70
CA ASP A 337 -8.86 5.46 5.77
C ASP A 337 -10.10 4.76 5.20
N MET A 338 -10.69 5.32 4.15
CA MET A 338 -11.82 4.71 3.44
C MET A 338 -11.43 3.35 2.83
N ALA A 339 -10.24 3.23 2.22
CA ALA A 339 -9.74 1.99 1.66
C ALA A 339 -9.56 0.90 2.74
N GLY A 340 -9.03 1.25 3.91
CA GLY A 340 -8.92 0.34 5.05
C GLY A 340 -10.28 -0.18 5.54
N ALA A 341 -11.28 0.70 5.64
CA ALA A 341 -12.65 0.33 5.98
C ALA A 341 -13.27 -0.59 4.91
N ALA A 342 -12.99 -0.34 3.63
CA ALA A 342 -13.45 -1.16 2.51
C ALA A 342 -12.90 -2.59 2.57
N ILE A 343 -11.60 -2.76 2.85
CA ILE A 343 -10.98 -4.08 3.06
C ILE A 343 -11.61 -4.81 4.24
N THR A 344 -11.82 -4.10 5.37
CA THR A 344 -12.47 -4.68 6.55
C THR A 344 -13.89 -5.18 6.23
N MET A 345 -14.67 -4.41 5.47
CA MET A 345 -16.02 -4.80 5.04
C MET A 345 -16.01 -6.11 4.22
N VAL A 346 -15.08 -6.25 3.29
CA VAL A 346 -14.95 -7.47 2.47
C VAL A 346 -14.43 -8.64 3.31
N SER A 347 -13.53 -8.41 4.28
CA SER A 347 -13.08 -9.45 5.22
C SER A 347 -14.24 -9.99 6.06
N VAL A 348 -15.15 -9.12 6.52
CA VAL A 348 -16.38 -9.55 7.22
C VAL A 348 -17.25 -10.41 6.30
N LEU A 349 -17.38 -10.04 5.03
CA LEU A 349 -18.13 -10.83 4.04
C LEU A 349 -17.50 -12.22 3.84
N SER A 350 -16.17 -12.30 3.77
CA SER A 350 -15.40 -13.52 3.65
C SER A 350 -15.66 -14.46 4.84
N GLU A 351 -15.58 -13.95 6.07
CA GLU A 351 -15.86 -14.71 7.28
C GLU A 351 -17.31 -15.21 7.32
N ARG A 352 -18.30 -14.42 6.88
CA ARG A 352 -19.69 -14.88 6.81
C ARG A 352 -19.87 -16.08 5.85
N ARG A 353 -19.07 -16.19 4.79
CA ARG A 353 -19.06 -17.39 3.94
C ARG A 353 -18.32 -18.55 4.61
N LEU A 354 -17.22 -18.31 5.31
CA LEU A 354 -16.54 -19.30 6.14
C LEU A 354 -17.49 -19.91 7.17
N ASN A 355 -18.25 -19.09 7.90
CA ASN A 355 -19.28 -19.55 8.84
C ASN A 355 -20.30 -20.48 8.16
N ARG A 356 -20.70 -20.19 6.91
CA ARG A 356 -21.63 -21.07 6.20
C ARG A 356 -21.03 -22.40 5.80
N LEU A 357 -19.76 -22.42 5.45
CA LEU A 357 -19.05 -23.66 5.09
C LEU A 357 -18.91 -24.59 6.31
N THR A 358 -18.69 -24.05 7.49
CA THR A 358 -18.42 -24.80 8.72
C THR A 358 -19.67 -25.10 9.56
N ASN A 359 -20.77 -24.37 9.37
CA ASN A 359 -22.00 -24.54 10.15
C ASN A 359 -22.92 -25.57 9.50
N PRO A 360 -23.22 -26.72 10.18
CA PRO A 360 -24.02 -27.81 9.60
C PRO A 360 -25.42 -27.35 9.17
N ALA A 361 -26.04 -26.41 9.87
CA ALA A 361 -27.37 -25.90 9.51
C ALA A 361 -27.36 -25.06 8.22
N LEU A 362 -26.20 -24.59 7.74
CA LEU A 362 -26.06 -23.65 6.63
C LEU A 362 -25.27 -24.22 5.45
N SER A 363 -24.52 -25.29 5.64
CA SER A 363 -23.48 -25.81 4.72
C SER A 363 -24.01 -26.60 3.51
N GLN A 364 -25.33 -26.77 3.38
CA GLN A 364 -25.97 -27.56 2.30
C GLN A 364 -25.48 -29.00 2.24
N GLY A 365 -25.42 -29.65 3.42
CA GLY A 365 -25.07 -31.09 3.56
C GLY A 365 -23.56 -31.38 3.48
N LEU A 366 -22.71 -30.40 3.68
CA LEU A 366 -21.31 -30.67 4.00
C LEU A 366 -21.17 -31.19 5.42
N PRO A 367 -20.13 -31.97 5.74
CA PRO A 367 -19.88 -32.43 7.10
C PRO A 367 -19.70 -31.23 8.07
N ASP A 368 -20.12 -31.45 9.32
CA ASP A 368 -19.99 -30.45 10.38
C ASP A 368 -18.53 -30.02 10.52
N PHE A 369 -18.27 -28.69 10.47
CA PHE A 369 -16.93 -28.12 10.51
C PHE A 369 -15.96 -28.69 9.46
N LEU A 370 -16.47 -29.28 8.38
CA LEU A 370 -15.69 -29.95 7.32
C LEU A 370 -14.80 -31.10 7.84
N ALA A 371 -15.24 -31.80 8.90
CA ALA A 371 -14.57 -32.94 9.48
C ALA A 371 -15.10 -34.26 8.88
N HIS A 372 -14.23 -35.28 8.69
CA HIS A 372 -14.67 -36.60 8.20
C HIS A 372 -15.55 -37.37 9.20
N GLU A 373 -15.18 -37.30 10.48
CA GLU A 373 -15.92 -37.96 11.59
C GLU A 373 -16.28 -36.90 12.64
N PRO A 374 -17.33 -36.07 12.37
CA PRO A 374 -17.71 -34.98 13.30
C PRO A 374 -18.02 -35.53 14.69
N GLY A 375 -17.45 -34.87 15.71
CA GLY A 375 -17.56 -35.30 17.10
C GLY A 375 -16.34 -36.08 17.59
N PHE A 376 -15.72 -36.92 16.76
CA PHE A 376 -14.37 -37.45 17.03
C PHE A 376 -13.31 -36.44 16.60
N TYR A 377 -13.44 -35.86 15.42
CA TYR A 377 -12.65 -34.71 14.94
C TYR A 377 -13.48 -33.42 15.00
N SER A 378 -12.83 -32.35 15.26
CA SER A 378 -13.41 -30.97 15.29
C SER A 378 -13.23 -30.21 13.98
N GLY A 379 -12.36 -30.70 13.09
CA GLY A 379 -12.12 -30.11 11.78
C GLY A 379 -11.72 -28.66 11.84
N MET A 380 -12.43 -27.79 11.09
CA MET A 380 -12.13 -26.38 10.98
C MET A 380 -12.93 -25.49 11.97
N MET A 381 -13.45 -26.03 13.06
CA MET A 381 -14.25 -25.28 14.04
C MET A 381 -13.50 -24.01 14.51
N LEU A 382 -12.24 -24.13 14.95
CA LEU A 382 -11.45 -23.04 15.49
C LEU A 382 -10.84 -22.14 14.42
N SER A 383 -10.88 -22.53 13.15
CA SER A 383 -10.46 -21.67 12.05
C SER A 383 -11.33 -20.42 11.96
N GLN A 384 -12.63 -20.53 12.25
CA GLN A 384 -13.54 -19.38 12.33
C GLN A 384 -13.14 -18.45 13.48
N TYR A 385 -12.78 -18.96 14.66
CA TYR A 385 -12.36 -18.13 15.80
C TYR A 385 -11.14 -17.28 15.46
N THR A 386 -10.19 -17.85 14.71
CA THR A 386 -9.02 -17.09 14.21
C THR A 386 -9.44 -15.98 13.26
N ALA A 387 -10.35 -16.27 12.31
CA ALA A 387 -10.86 -15.25 11.40
C ALA A 387 -11.63 -14.14 12.15
N ASP A 388 -12.45 -14.51 13.15
CA ASP A 388 -13.20 -13.56 13.98
C ASP A 388 -12.26 -12.62 14.76
N HIS A 389 -11.17 -13.16 15.33
CA HIS A 389 -10.15 -12.35 16.02
C HIS A 389 -9.56 -11.30 15.09
N LEU A 390 -9.10 -11.72 13.89
CA LEU A 390 -8.51 -10.82 12.89
C LEU A 390 -9.49 -9.73 12.43
N ILE A 391 -10.78 -10.05 12.31
CA ILE A 391 -11.82 -9.10 11.93
C ILE A 391 -12.07 -8.07 13.03
N VAL A 392 -12.10 -8.50 14.30
CA VAL A 392 -12.28 -7.54 15.41
C VAL A 392 -11.11 -6.55 15.45
N GLU A 393 -9.88 -7.02 15.25
CA GLU A 393 -8.71 -6.15 15.16
C GLU A 393 -8.82 -5.19 13.95
N GLN A 394 -9.23 -5.67 12.78
CA GLN A 394 -9.49 -4.80 11.61
C GLN A 394 -10.54 -3.72 11.90
N ARG A 395 -11.62 -4.05 12.62
CA ARG A 395 -12.65 -3.07 13.02
C ARG A 395 -12.09 -1.99 13.93
N MET A 396 -11.23 -2.36 14.88
CA MET A 396 -10.55 -1.40 15.76
C MET A 396 -9.62 -0.49 14.95
N LEU A 397 -8.85 -1.06 14.01
CA LEU A 397 -7.96 -0.33 13.11
C LEU A 397 -8.71 0.53 12.08
N SER A 398 -9.98 0.26 11.82
CA SER A 398 -10.79 1.03 10.86
C SER A 398 -11.26 2.39 11.40
N ALA A 399 -11.02 2.70 12.69
CA ALA A 399 -11.24 4.05 13.20
C ALA A 399 -10.36 5.05 12.41
N PRO A 400 -10.93 6.13 11.82
CA PRO A 400 -10.16 7.03 10.96
C PRO A 400 -9.04 7.73 11.73
N ALA A 401 -7.80 7.67 11.21
CA ALA A 401 -6.67 8.43 11.74
C ALA A 401 -6.62 9.84 11.16
N SER A 402 -7.09 10.03 9.93
CA SER A 402 -7.10 11.33 9.24
C SER A 402 -7.91 12.43 9.94
N ILE A 403 -8.80 12.07 10.87
CA ILE A 403 -9.58 13.02 11.69
C ILE A 403 -8.97 13.29 13.07
N GLN A 404 -7.80 12.72 13.39
CA GLN A 404 -7.18 12.76 14.71
C GLN A 404 -6.08 13.85 14.81
N SER A 405 -6.24 14.96 14.12
CA SER A 405 -5.26 16.05 14.15
C SER A 405 -4.93 16.51 15.57
N ILE A 406 -3.63 16.72 15.84
CA ILE A 406 -3.10 17.19 17.12
C ILE A 406 -2.18 18.38 16.81
N PRO A 407 -2.37 19.55 17.46
CA PRO A 407 -1.51 20.71 17.26
C PRO A 407 -0.03 20.40 17.53
N ALA A 408 0.87 20.99 16.73
CA ALA A 408 2.31 20.82 16.84
C ALA A 408 3.05 22.16 16.64
N ALA A 409 4.34 22.19 16.92
CA ALA A 409 5.23 23.33 16.69
C ALA A 409 4.70 24.66 17.29
N ALA A 410 4.36 24.65 18.58
CA ALA A 410 3.79 25.79 19.31
C ALA A 410 2.54 26.39 18.62
N ASP A 411 1.65 25.51 18.13
CA ASP A 411 0.41 25.82 17.41
C ASP A 411 0.61 26.49 16.02
N GLN A 412 1.82 26.65 15.54
CA GLN A 412 2.08 27.05 14.14
C GLN A 412 1.58 25.98 13.17
N GLU A 413 1.60 24.72 13.58
CA GLU A 413 1.13 23.56 12.84
C GLU A 413 -0.10 22.96 13.58
N ASP A 414 -1.16 23.75 13.71
CA ASP A 414 -2.36 23.45 14.51
C ASP A 414 -3.31 22.44 13.85
N PHE A 415 -3.09 22.12 12.57
CA PHE A 415 -3.80 21.09 11.83
C PHE A 415 -2.84 20.23 11.01
N VAL A 416 -2.77 18.93 11.31
CA VAL A 416 -1.90 17.95 10.68
C VAL A 416 -2.69 16.77 10.11
N SER A 417 -2.16 16.09 9.08
CA SER A 417 -2.89 15.08 8.33
C SER A 417 -2.99 13.71 9.01
N MET A 418 -2.12 13.39 9.96
CA MET A 418 -1.94 12.04 10.55
C MET A 418 -1.75 10.94 9.51
N GLY A 419 -1.17 11.31 8.35
CA GLY A 419 -1.10 10.44 7.17
C GLY A 419 -0.31 9.17 7.40
N MET A 420 0.84 9.24 8.08
CA MET A 420 1.64 8.06 8.37
C MET A 420 0.91 7.07 9.29
N ASN A 421 0.14 7.56 10.27
CA ASN A 421 -0.72 6.71 11.09
C ASN A 421 -1.77 5.99 10.24
N THR A 422 -2.38 6.72 9.28
CA THR A 422 -3.33 6.15 8.34
C THR A 422 -2.70 5.05 7.49
N ALA A 423 -1.54 5.28 6.91
CA ALA A 423 -0.87 4.29 6.06
C ALA A 423 -0.44 3.05 6.84
N ILE A 424 0.13 3.20 8.05
CA ILE A 424 0.54 2.08 8.90
C ILE A 424 -0.65 1.19 9.27
N LYS A 425 -1.73 1.77 9.81
CA LYS A 425 -2.89 0.98 10.20
C LYS A 425 -3.60 0.32 9.01
N THR A 426 -3.60 0.97 7.84
CA THR A 426 -4.15 0.39 6.61
C THR A 426 -3.35 -0.83 6.16
N GLY A 427 -2.02 -0.80 6.29
CA GLY A 427 -1.17 -1.97 6.08
C GLY A 427 -1.46 -3.12 7.07
N GLN A 428 -1.72 -2.81 8.34
CA GLN A 428 -2.10 -3.80 9.35
C GLN A 428 -3.48 -4.42 9.05
N ILE A 429 -4.44 -3.62 8.59
CA ILE A 429 -5.75 -4.12 8.14
C ILE A 429 -5.57 -5.11 6.98
N LEU A 430 -4.74 -4.78 6.00
CA LEU A 430 -4.47 -5.63 4.85
C LEU A 430 -3.73 -6.92 5.25
N ASP A 431 -2.80 -6.85 6.18
CA ASP A 431 -2.10 -8.02 6.72
C ASP A 431 -3.05 -9.01 7.39
N ASN A 432 -4.02 -8.50 8.17
CA ASN A 432 -5.09 -9.33 8.74
C ASN A 432 -6.04 -9.88 7.66
N ALA A 433 -6.32 -9.11 6.62
CA ALA A 433 -7.18 -9.53 5.52
C ALA A 433 -6.59 -10.70 4.73
N TYR A 434 -5.27 -10.79 4.58
CA TYR A 434 -4.62 -11.98 4.03
C TYR A 434 -4.90 -13.24 4.86
N GLY A 435 -4.91 -13.12 6.19
CA GLY A 435 -5.23 -14.21 7.10
C GLY A 435 -6.68 -14.69 6.96
N VAL A 436 -7.63 -13.76 7.01
CA VAL A 436 -9.07 -14.07 6.89
C VAL A 436 -9.36 -14.75 5.55
N LEU A 437 -8.86 -14.19 4.46
CA LEU A 437 -9.07 -14.74 3.12
C LEU A 437 -8.38 -16.08 2.93
N GLY A 438 -7.18 -16.26 3.48
CA GLY A 438 -6.47 -17.54 3.46
C GLY A 438 -7.27 -18.65 4.14
N ILE A 439 -7.93 -18.35 5.26
CA ILE A 439 -8.79 -19.31 5.97
C ILE A 439 -10.04 -19.64 5.14
N GLU A 440 -10.68 -18.66 4.51
CA GLU A 440 -11.83 -18.93 3.61
C GLU A 440 -11.41 -19.82 2.44
N LEU A 441 -10.31 -19.53 1.75
CA LEU A 441 -9.79 -20.34 0.64
C LEU A 441 -9.50 -21.77 1.06
N MET A 442 -8.87 -21.96 2.23
CA MET A 442 -8.60 -23.29 2.78
C MET A 442 -9.90 -24.07 3.06
N ALA A 443 -10.88 -23.41 3.68
CA ALA A 443 -12.17 -24.01 3.99
C ALA A 443 -12.97 -24.34 2.72
N ALA A 444 -12.95 -23.45 1.73
CA ALA A 444 -13.62 -23.67 0.45
C ALA A 444 -12.99 -24.84 -0.32
N ALA A 445 -11.66 -24.97 -0.32
CA ALA A 445 -10.97 -26.10 -0.91
C ALA A 445 -11.35 -27.41 -0.22
N GLN A 446 -11.38 -27.44 1.13
CA GLN A 446 -11.82 -28.59 1.93
C GLN A 446 -13.27 -28.97 1.62
N ALA A 447 -14.16 -27.97 1.53
CA ALA A 447 -15.57 -28.18 1.23
C ALA A 447 -15.79 -28.74 -0.19
N LEU A 448 -15.02 -28.27 -1.18
CA LEU A 448 -15.08 -28.77 -2.55
C LEU A 448 -14.60 -30.23 -2.67
N ASP A 449 -13.70 -30.68 -1.81
CA ASP A 449 -13.26 -32.09 -1.80
C ASP A 449 -14.38 -33.03 -1.37
N PHE A 450 -15.39 -32.58 -0.61
CA PHE A 450 -16.60 -33.37 -0.28
C PHE A 450 -17.67 -33.33 -1.38
N ARG A 451 -17.46 -32.58 -2.47
CA ARG A 451 -18.40 -32.50 -3.59
C ARG A 451 -17.97 -33.44 -4.73
N THR A 452 -18.95 -34.02 -5.42
CA THR A 452 -18.76 -35.06 -6.48
C THR A 452 -19.06 -34.51 -7.88
N PHE A 453 -19.50 -33.27 -8.01
CA PHE A 453 -19.83 -32.67 -9.29
C PHE A 453 -18.61 -31.98 -9.92
N THR A 454 -18.70 -31.61 -11.20
CA THR A 454 -17.66 -30.87 -11.90
C THR A 454 -17.63 -29.42 -11.39
N ILE A 455 -16.52 -29.01 -10.81
CA ILE A 455 -16.29 -27.63 -10.36
C ILE A 455 -15.74 -26.75 -11.48
N GLY A 456 -15.87 -25.43 -11.35
CA GLY A 456 -15.39 -24.45 -12.32
C GLY A 456 -13.89 -24.54 -12.58
N LYS A 457 -13.45 -24.18 -13.78
CA LYS A 457 -12.02 -24.23 -14.17
C LYS A 457 -11.14 -23.43 -13.20
N GLY A 458 -11.58 -22.22 -12.84
CA GLY A 458 -10.85 -21.37 -11.89
C GLY A 458 -10.86 -21.94 -10.47
N SER A 459 -12.01 -22.43 -9.99
CA SER A 459 -12.14 -23.12 -8.68
C SER A 459 -11.25 -24.36 -8.61
N HIS A 460 -11.19 -25.15 -9.69
CA HIS A 460 -10.34 -26.34 -9.79
C HIS A 460 -8.86 -25.96 -9.66
N LYS A 461 -8.40 -24.93 -10.42
CA LYS A 461 -7.02 -24.49 -10.35
C LYS A 461 -6.68 -23.92 -8.97
N ALA A 462 -7.53 -23.08 -8.40
CA ALA A 462 -7.32 -22.55 -7.05
C ALA A 462 -7.20 -23.67 -6.00
N ARG A 463 -8.11 -24.67 -6.03
CA ARG A 463 -8.04 -25.84 -5.14
C ARG A 463 -6.73 -26.61 -5.34
N GLU A 464 -6.31 -26.83 -6.57
CA GLU A 464 -5.04 -27.51 -6.88
C GLU A 464 -3.85 -26.77 -6.25
N VAL A 465 -3.73 -25.45 -6.46
CA VAL A 465 -2.67 -24.62 -5.88
C VAL A 465 -2.68 -24.66 -4.34
N ILE A 466 -3.86 -24.56 -3.72
CA ILE A 466 -3.99 -24.67 -2.26
C ILE A 466 -3.46 -26.02 -1.80
N ARG A 467 -3.75 -27.12 -2.52
CA ARG A 467 -3.30 -28.48 -2.17
C ARG A 467 -1.78 -28.70 -2.36
N TRP A 468 -1.08 -27.83 -3.09
CA TRP A 468 0.38 -27.85 -3.09
C TRP A 468 0.99 -27.44 -1.75
N HIS A 469 0.28 -26.62 -0.96
CA HIS A 469 0.75 -26.02 0.30
C HIS A 469 0.06 -26.60 1.54
N VAL A 470 -1.21 -26.95 1.44
CA VAL A 470 -2.04 -27.42 2.55
C VAL A 470 -2.77 -28.69 2.13
N ALA A 471 -2.41 -29.81 2.77
CA ALA A 471 -3.08 -31.10 2.53
C ALA A 471 -4.54 -31.08 2.99
N HIS A 472 -5.35 -31.98 2.41
CA HIS A 472 -6.70 -32.24 2.91
C HIS A 472 -6.67 -32.57 4.41
N LEU A 473 -7.68 -32.15 5.14
CA LEU A 473 -7.80 -32.41 6.59
C LEU A 473 -8.62 -33.68 6.79
N ASP A 474 -7.95 -34.85 6.73
CA ASP A 474 -8.56 -36.15 6.99
C ASP A 474 -8.73 -36.40 8.49
N VAL A 475 -7.76 -36.00 9.28
CA VAL A 475 -7.69 -36.08 10.74
C VAL A 475 -7.27 -34.76 11.32
N ASP A 476 -7.69 -34.43 12.53
CA ASP A 476 -7.30 -33.21 13.19
C ASP A 476 -5.76 -33.10 13.32
N ARG A 477 -5.22 -31.93 13.00
CA ARG A 477 -3.82 -31.55 13.17
C ARG A 477 -3.71 -30.08 13.60
N PRO A 478 -2.57 -29.62 14.11
CA PRO A 478 -2.37 -28.21 14.45
C PRO A 478 -2.51 -27.30 13.22
N LEU A 479 -3.62 -26.56 13.11
CA LEU A 479 -3.97 -25.77 11.93
C LEU A 479 -3.23 -24.43 11.83
N PHE A 480 -2.51 -23.97 12.87
CA PHE A 480 -1.79 -22.70 12.81
C PHE A 480 -0.72 -22.67 11.70
N ASN A 481 -0.09 -23.80 11.39
CA ASN A 481 0.84 -23.93 10.27
C ASN A 481 0.14 -23.72 8.92
N ASP A 482 -1.04 -24.33 8.77
CA ASP A 482 -1.86 -24.24 7.57
C ASP A 482 -2.39 -22.81 7.38
N HIS A 483 -2.91 -22.18 8.45
CA HIS A 483 -3.36 -20.79 8.41
C HIS A 483 -2.24 -19.83 8.00
N ASN A 484 -1.04 -19.98 8.58
CA ASN A 484 0.12 -19.15 8.22
C ASN A 484 0.62 -19.44 6.79
N ALA A 485 0.56 -20.68 6.32
CA ALA A 485 0.88 -21.02 4.93
C ALA A 485 -0.10 -20.35 3.97
N MET A 486 -1.39 -20.42 4.25
CA MET A 486 -2.43 -19.78 3.45
C MET A 486 -2.34 -18.27 3.45
N LYS A 487 -2.04 -17.64 4.61
CA LYS A 487 -1.78 -16.19 4.68
C LYS A 487 -0.65 -15.77 3.73
N ARG A 488 0.49 -16.47 3.79
CA ARG A 488 1.62 -16.19 2.88
C ARG A 488 1.28 -16.46 1.42
N LEU A 489 0.51 -17.49 1.13
CA LEU A 489 0.07 -17.83 -0.22
C LEU A 489 -0.78 -16.71 -0.85
N VAL A 490 -1.73 -16.16 -0.08
CA VAL A 490 -2.56 -15.03 -0.50
C VAL A 490 -1.71 -13.77 -0.66
N GLN A 491 -0.81 -13.49 0.27
CA GLN A 491 0.10 -12.34 0.22
C GLN A 491 1.01 -12.39 -1.01
N ALA A 492 1.56 -13.54 -1.34
CA ALA A 492 2.35 -13.75 -2.55
C ALA A 492 1.53 -13.60 -3.83
N GLY A 493 0.23 -13.90 -3.77
CA GLY A 493 -0.67 -13.86 -4.93
C GLY A 493 -0.57 -15.08 -5.84
N GLU A 494 0.01 -16.19 -5.37
CA GLU A 494 0.25 -17.39 -6.18
C GLU A 494 -1.05 -18.01 -6.67
N VAL A 495 -2.11 -18.05 -5.82
CA VAL A 495 -3.44 -18.52 -6.23
C VAL A 495 -3.97 -17.69 -7.39
N LEU A 496 -3.85 -16.37 -7.32
CA LEU A 496 -4.30 -15.46 -8.37
C LEU A 496 -3.55 -15.74 -9.67
N GLU A 497 -2.23 -15.79 -9.61
CA GLU A 497 -1.39 -15.95 -10.80
C GLU A 497 -1.65 -17.27 -11.53
N GLU A 498 -1.79 -18.37 -10.79
CA GLU A 498 -2.07 -19.68 -11.38
C GLU A 498 -3.51 -19.78 -11.92
N VAL A 499 -4.48 -19.16 -11.24
CA VAL A 499 -5.86 -19.08 -11.76
C VAL A 499 -5.89 -18.23 -13.03
N GLU A 500 -5.26 -17.05 -13.06
CA GLU A 500 -5.22 -16.21 -14.26
C GLU A 500 -4.48 -16.88 -15.42
N LYS A 501 -3.46 -17.70 -15.17
CA LYS A 501 -2.83 -18.53 -16.22
C LYS A 501 -3.80 -19.56 -16.81
N ALA A 502 -4.68 -20.12 -16.00
CA ALA A 502 -5.62 -21.15 -16.44
C ALA A 502 -6.85 -20.61 -17.16
N ILE A 503 -7.38 -19.44 -16.73
CA ILE A 503 -8.65 -18.91 -17.26
C ILE A 503 -8.52 -17.52 -17.92
N GLY A 504 -7.31 -16.96 -17.97
CA GLY A 504 -7.03 -15.59 -18.42
C GLY A 504 -7.24 -14.55 -17.32
N PRO A 505 -6.78 -13.30 -17.52
CA PRO A 505 -6.74 -12.27 -16.50
C PRO A 505 -8.14 -11.94 -15.94
N LEU A 506 -8.22 -11.71 -14.63
CA LEU A 506 -9.38 -11.14 -13.95
C LEU A 506 -9.33 -9.60 -14.04
N GLY A 507 -10.50 -8.98 -14.08
CA GLY A 507 -10.62 -7.51 -14.16
C GLY A 507 -10.27 -6.79 -12.85
#